data_65b6a8b2dd9dbe73c4e728f57cc40f13
#
_entry.id   65b6a8b2dd9dbe73c4e728f57cc40f13
#
_cell.length_a   1.000
_cell.length_b   1.000
_cell.length_c   1.000
_cell.angle_alpha   90.00
_cell.angle_beta   90.00
_cell.angle_gamma   90.00
#
_symmetry.space_group_name_H-M   'P 1'
#
loop_
_entity.id
_entity.type
_entity.pdbx_description
1 polymer ?
#
loop_
_entity_poly.entity_id
_entity_poly.type
_entity_poly.pdbx_seq_one_letter_code
_entity_poly.pdbx_strand_id
1 'polypeptide(L)'
;PIATNRDKSSEFLAAIQAAEVEAVQPVFVDYASDLSVGKMKQDIEVLYKQNTTNGLFSLYYVYDFGTTTDPAFGIASDHFDLLGTDTQSLQEIQREFYDLACSFGIHAGGERIYVTISGLAENMDKAVKLAEEYMQNVEGDDAVLAQLKANAMKARNDAKLNQNANFRALQQYTFYGPEAIRARTLTDEQLMALTSDELLARIRSLSDYEHYVMYYGPETEAKLIAALDAIHRTSQELKPVRKVRFPLLTVDKSEVNVAQYDAKQIYYLQYSNRGEKFSTDNDPGETLFNSYFGGGMYAVVFQEMREARSLAYTAFATFTEMRDKDDPYIFYAFIATQNDKMRQAVEAFDEIIENMPESEKAFELAKQGILANLSTQRTVRDNVLWSFVSAREMGVGVDRNKAVYDAVQGMTLADVKAFHDKWVKGRKYTYSILGDRNDIDMDYLRTLGPVHEVSQRELFGY
;
A
#
# COMPACT_ATOMS: atom_id res chain seq x y z
N PRO A 1 37.88 -19.06 -1.91
CA PRO A 1 37.06 -18.06 -1.27
C PRO A 1 37.77 -16.72 -1.33
N ILE A 2 37.13 -15.70 -1.86
CA ILE A 2 37.64 -14.33 -1.82
C ILE A 2 37.49 -13.87 -0.38
N ALA A 3 38.61 -13.57 0.28
CA ALA A 3 38.60 -13.03 1.64
C ALA A 3 37.96 -11.63 1.61
N THR A 4 36.74 -11.54 2.07
CA THR A 4 36.04 -10.24 2.24
C THR A 4 36.55 -9.60 3.53
N ASN A 5 37.27 -8.48 3.40
CA ASN A 5 37.75 -7.73 4.56
C ASN A 5 36.67 -6.70 4.96
N ARG A 6 35.70 -7.13 5.77
CA ARG A 6 34.57 -6.33 6.19
C ARG A 6 34.91 -5.20 7.18
N ASP A 7 36.13 -5.23 7.73
CA ASP A 7 36.57 -4.28 8.76
C ASP A 7 37.46 -3.15 8.19
N LYS A 8 37.76 -3.18 6.90
CA LYS A 8 38.53 -2.10 6.24
C LYS A 8 37.58 -1.09 5.57
N SER A 9 37.62 0.12 6.04
CA SER A 9 37.09 1.29 5.32
C SER A 9 38.25 2.04 4.65
N SER A 10 37.96 2.76 3.56
CA SER A 10 38.93 3.69 2.97
C SER A 10 39.19 4.85 3.93
N GLU A 11 40.36 5.48 3.85
CA GLU A 11 40.69 6.68 4.62
C GLU A 11 39.66 7.80 4.36
N PHE A 12 39.17 7.90 3.13
CA PHE A 12 38.12 8.84 2.75
C PHE A 12 36.80 8.57 3.48
N LEU A 13 36.35 7.30 3.53
CA LEU A 13 35.15 6.94 4.27
C LEU A 13 35.31 7.16 5.77
N ALA A 14 36.49 6.80 6.32
CA ALA A 14 36.79 7.05 7.73
C ALA A 14 36.77 8.56 8.08
N ALA A 15 37.30 9.40 7.18
CA ALA A 15 37.27 10.86 7.35
C ALA A 15 35.84 11.43 7.30
N ILE A 16 34.99 10.91 6.38
CA ILE A 16 33.57 11.31 6.32
C ILE A 16 32.83 10.87 7.60
N GLN A 17 33.07 9.65 8.07
CA GLN A 17 32.44 9.12 9.29
C GLN A 17 32.89 9.87 10.56
N ALA A 18 34.11 10.37 10.57
CA ALA A 18 34.66 11.18 11.67
C ALA A 18 34.29 12.67 11.61
N ALA A 19 33.71 13.13 10.50
CA ALA A 19 33.29 14.53 10.37
C ALA A 19 32.16 14.86 11.34
N GLU A 20 32.33 15.91 12.14
CA GLU A 20 31.25 16.44 12.96
C GLU A 20 30.19 17.06 12.06
N VAL A 21 29.00 16.49 12.05
CA VAL A 21 27.84 17.02 11.34
C VAL A 21 26.84 17.51 12.37
N GLU A 22 26.30 18.72 12.17
CA GLU A 22 25.22 19.21 13.01
C GLU A 22 24.02 18.25 12.94
N ALA A 23 23.54 17.80 14.10
CA ALA A 23 22.45 16.86 14.18
C ALA A 23 21.16 17.49 13.64
N VAL A 24 20.60 16.89 12.60
CA VAL A 24 19.29 17.29 12.06
C VAL A 24 18.22 16.97 13.09
N GLN A 25 17.47 17.99 13.51
CA GLN A 25 16.38 17.80 14.46
C GLN A 25 15.13 17.23 13.75
N PRO A 26 14.44 16.27 14.34
CA PRO A 26 13.21 15.73 13.80
C PRO A 26 12.10 16.80 13.80
N VAL A 27 11.25 16.75 12.78
CA VAL A 27 10.05 17.59 12.70
C VAL A 27 8.86 16.67 12.45
N PHE A 28 7.95 16.64 13.39
CA PHE A 28 6.72 15.84 13.35
C PHE A 28 5.51 16.72 13.05
N VAL A 29 4.46 16.12 12.51
CA VAL A 29 3.21 16.83 12.24
C VAL A 29 2.44 17.03 13.54
N ASP A 30 1.97 18.25 13.76
CA ASP A 30 0.98 18.56 14.79
C ASP A 30 -0.38 18.77 14.12
N TYR A 31 -1.23 17.76 14.17
CA TYR A 31 -2.55 17.79 13.53
C TYR A 31 -3.48 18.87 14.09
N ALA A 32 -3.20 19.42 15.25
CA ALA A 32 -3.99 20.51 15.82
C ALA A 32 -3.66 21.88 15.20
N SER A 33 -2.43 22.05 14.68
CA SER A 33 -1.94 23.33 14.15
C SER A 33 -1.58 23.28 12.66
N ASP A 34 -1.24 22.11 12.12
CA ASP A 34 -0.74 21.95 10.75
C ASP A 34 -1.84 21.83 9.69
N LEU A 35 -3.07 21.57 10.10
CA LEU A 35 -4.27 21.51 9.27
C LEU A 35 -5.50 22.01 10.03
N SER A 36 -6.60 22.25 9.33
CA SER A 36 -7.92 22.44 9.93
C SER A 36 -8.96 21.52 9.31
N VAL A 37 -10.03 21.28 10.08
CA VAL A 37 -11.17 20.46 9.68
C VAL A 37 -12.40 21.35 9.70
N GLY A 38 -12.89 21.71 8.51
CA GLY A 38 -14.09 22.51 8.32
C GLY A 38 -15.25 21.70 7.74
N LYS A 39 -16.32 22.39 7.42
CA LYS A 39 -17.48 21.83 6.72
C LYS A 39 -17.97 22.77 5.65
N MET A 40 -18.38 22.23 4.54
CA MET A 40 -19.11 22.90 3.49
C MET A 40 -20.58 22.43 3.47
N LYS A 41 -21.36 22.83 2.46
CA LYS A 41 -22.76 22.45 2.31
C LYS A 41 -22.97 20.94 2.54
N GLN A 42 -24.15 20.57 3.02
CA GLN A 42 -24.54 19.17 3.29
C GLN A 42 -23.61 18.46 4.29
N ASP A 43 -22.97 19.24 5.19
CA ASP A 43 -22.03 18.73 6.19
C ASP A 43 -20.80 17.99 5.61
N ILE A 44 -20.50 18.16 4.32
CA ILE A 44 -19.30 17.59 3.70
C ILE A 44 -18.06 18.11 4.44
N GLU A 45 -17.25 17.21 4.96
CA GLU A 45 -16.02 17.54 5.68
C GLU A 45 -14.97 18.10 4.72
N VAL A 46 -14.26 19.14 5.14
CA VAL A 46 -13.15 19.75 4.42
C VAL A 46 -11.89 19.68 5.27
N LEU A 47 -10.93 18.88 4.85
CA LEU A 47 -9.59 18.84 5.42
C LEU A 47 -8.75 19.89 4.68
N TYR A 48 -8.31 20.90 5.40
CA TYR A 48 -7.66 22.06 4.82
C TYR A 48 -6.26 22.26 5.34
N LYS A 49 -5.33 22.54 4.43
CA LYS A 49 -3.97 23.03 4.73
C LYS A 49 -3.59 24.17 3.79
N GLN A 50 -3.17 25.30 4.34
CA GLN A 50 -2.75 26.42 3.52
C GLN A 50 -1.36 26.19 2.89
N ASN A 51 -1.24 26.47 1.58
CA ASN A 51 0.01 26.56 0.87
C ASN A 51 0.54 27.99 0.95
N THR A 52 1.60 28.20 1.73
CA THR A 52 2.23 29.52 1.89
C THR A 52 3.49 29.69 1.02
N THR A 53 3.81 28.70 0.17
CA THR A 53 5.10 28.67 -0.56
C THR A 53 4.97 29.10 -2.02
N ASN A 54 3.82 28.83 -2.65
CA ASN A 54 3.57 29.16 -4.05
C ASN A 54 2.06 29.25 -4.36
N GLY A 55 1.72 29.55 -5.61
CA GLY A 55 0.33 29.69 -6.09
C GLY A 55 -0.32 28.39 -6.59
N LEU A 56 0.17 27.21 -6.19
CA LEU A 56 -0.38 25.94 -6.63
C LEU A 56 -1.36 25.38 -5.62
N PHE A 57 -2.39 24.69 -6.13
CA PHE A 57 -3.35 23.93 -5.31
C PHE A 57 -3.39 22.45 -5.69
N SER A 58 -3.84 21.65 -4.73
CA SER A 58 -4.32 20.27 -4.90
C SER A 58 -5.66 20.13 -4.18
N LEU A 59 -6.67 19.69 -4.90
CA LEU A 59 -8.02 19.46 -4.41
C LEU A 59 -8.37 18.00 -4.66
N TYR A 60 -8.95 17.34 -3.66
CA TYR A 60 -9.37 15.95 -3.74
C TYR A 60 -10.83 15.83 -3.27
N TYR A 61 -11.66 15.13 -4.03
CA TYR A 61 -12.89 14.54 -3.50
C TYR A 61 -12.58 13.08 -3.20
N VAL A 62 -12.77 12.67 -1.96
CA VAL A 62 -12.37 11.35 -1.47
C VAL A 62 -13.61 10.57 -1.05
N TYR A 63 -13.83 9.45 -1.72
CA TYR A 63 -14.93 8.53 -1.46
C TYR A 63 -14.37 7.29 -0.75
N ASP A 64 -14.90 6.96 0.43
CA ASP A 64 -14.45 5.80 1.22
C ASP A 64 -15.04 4.47 0.71
N PHE A 65 -15.02 4.27 -0.60
CA PHE A 65 -15.24 3.00 -1.28
C PHE A 65 -14.40 2.93 -2.55
N GLY A 66 -14.14 1.72 -3.06
CA GLY A 66 -13.30 1.56 -4.24
C GLY A 66 -13.56 0.23 -4.95
N THR A 67 -12.57 -0.26 -5.68
CA THR A 67 -12.69 -1.48 -6.47
C THR A 67 -12.90 -2.74 -5.62
N THR A 68 -12.61 -2.72 -4.33
CA THR A 68 -12.97 -3.79 -3.40
C THR A 68 -14.49 -3.87 -3.18
N THR A 69 -15.18 -2.74 -3.27
CA THR A 69 -16.65 -2.66 -3.17
C THR A 69 -17.34 -2.91 -4.50
N ASP A 70 -16.83 -2.28 -5.56
CA ASP A 70 -17.31 -2.48 -6.95
C ASP A 70 -16.12 -2.57 -7.91
N PRO A 71 -15.71 -3.79 -8.31
CA PRO A 71 -14.56 -3.99 -9.18
C PRO A 71 -14.64 -3.30 -10.55
N ALA A 72 -15.87 -2.98 -11.01
CA ALA A 72 -16.07 -2.31 -12.29
C ALA A 72 -15.63 -0.83 -12.27
N PHE A 73 -15.46 -0.20 -11.09
CA PHE A 73 -14.94 1.18 -11.03
C PHE A 73 -13.54 1.34 -11.61
N GLY A 74 -12.68 0.31 -11.51
CA GLY A 74 -11.36 0.36 -12.16
C GLY A 74 -11.50 0.52 -13.67
N ILE A 75 -12.32 -0.33 -14.30
CA ILE A 75 -12.60 -0.25 -15.74
C ILE A 75 -13.35 1.04 -16.12
N ALA A 76 -14.24 1.52 -15.23
CA ALA A 76 -14.96 2.77 -15.45
C ALA A 76 -14.01 3.98 -15.48
N SER A 77 -13.05 4.04 -14.56
CA SER A 77 -12.00 5.08 -14.55
C SER A 77 -11.14 5.02 -15.81
N ASP A 78 -10.64 3.83 -16.16
CA ASP A 78 -9.80 3.63 -17.35
C ASP A 78 -10.57 3.97 -18.66
N HIS A 79 -11.87 3.66 -18.71
CA HIS A 79 -12.70 3.99 -19.86
C HIS A 79 -12.97 5.49 -19.96
N PHE A 80 -13.32 6.13 -18.85
CA PHE A 80 -13.51 7.56 -18.76
C PHE A 80 -12.31 8.36 -19.28
N ASP A 81 -11.10 7.97 -18.93
CA ASP A 81 -9.85 8.65 -19.32
C ASP A 81 -9.58 8.63 -20.84
N LEU A 82 -10.34 7.86 -21.60
CA LEU A 82 -10.20 7.72 -23.05
C LEU A 82 -11.30 8.44 -23.86
N LEU A 83 -12.25 9.09 -23.19
CA LEU A 83 -13.47 9.60 -23.82
C LEU A 83 -13.54 11.12 -23.84
N GLY A 84 -14.32 11.67 -24.74
CA GLY A 84 -14.77 13.07 -24.76
C GLY A 84 -16.21 13.22 -24.27
N THR A 85 -16.84 14.33 -24.65
CA THR A 85 -18.26 14.60 -24.47
C THR A 85 -18.95 14.62 -25.85
N ASP A 86 -20.25 14.85 -25.86
CA ASP A 86 -21.04 15.06 -27.09
C ASP A 86 -20.58 16.30 -27.89
N THR A 87 -19.97 17.26 -27.23
CA THR A 87 -19.57 18.57 -27.82
C THR A 87 -18.07 18.75 -27.95
N GLN A 88 -17.26 17.99 -27.25
CA GLN A 88 -15.80 18.15 -27.18
C GLN A 88 -15.08 16.81 -27.24
N SER A 89 -14.06 16.72 -28.07
CA SER A 89 -13.13 15.60 -28.06
C SER A 89 -12.30 15.58 -26.79
N LEU A 90 -11.76 14.42 -26.42
CA LEU A 90 -10.79 14.28 -25.32
C LEU A 90 -9.62 15.27 -25.45
N GLN A 91 -9.11 15.48 -26.68
CA GLN A 91 -7.99 16.39 -26.91
C GLN A 91 -8.35 17.86 -26.63
N GLU A 92 -9.58 18.28 -26.96
CA GLU A 92 -10.07 19.63 -26.65
C GLU A 92 -10.21 19.83 -25.13
N ILE A 93 -10.78 18.86 -24.42
CA ILE A 93 -10.89 18.90 -22.95
C ILE A 93 -9.49 18.97 -22.31
N GLN A 94 -8.57 18.12 -22.74
CA GLN A 94 -7.18 18.12 -22.23
C GLN A 94 -6.48 19.46 -22.52
N ARG A 95 -6.75 20.08 -23.66
CA ARG A 95 -6.24 21.40 -23.99
C ARG A 95 -6.81 22.49 -23.08
N GLU A 96 -8.09 22.45 -22.74
CA GLU A 96 -8.69 23.42 -21.81
C GLU A 96 -8.05 23.32 -20.42
N PHE A 97 -7.83 22.11 -19.90
CA PHE A 97 -7.07 21.94 -18.65
C PHE A 97 -5.64 22.46 -18.75
N TYR A 98 -4.97 22.22 -19.88
CA TYR A 98 -3.62 22.74 -20.13
C TYR A 98 -3.60 24.28 -20.16
N ASP A 99 -4.56 24.92 -20.85
CA ASP A 99 -4.67 26.38 -20.95
C ASP A 99 -4.97 27.02 -19.57
N LEU A 100 -5.63 26.29 -18.67
CA LEU A 100 -5.81 26.65 -17.26
C LEU A 100 -4.57 26.38 -16.39
N ALA A 101 -3.51 25.77 -16.93
CA ALA A 101 -2.40 25.20 -16.17
C ALA A 101 -2.87 24.34 -14.99
N CYS A 102 -3.89 23.52 -15.24
CA CYS A 102 -4.49 22.61 -14.29
C CYS A 102 -4.51 21.17 -14.86
N SER A 103 -4.70 20.22 -13.98
CA SER A 103 -4.89 18.79 -14.30
C SER A 103 -6.09 18.24 -13.52
N PHE A 104 -6.68 17.21 -14.08
CA PHE A 104 -7.81 16.51 -13.51
C PHE A 104 -7.62 15.00 -13.73
N GLY A 105 -8.12 14.18 -12.78
CA GLY A 105 -8.13 12.72 -12.92
C GLY A 105 -9.04 12.06 -11.92
N ILE A 106 -9.50 10.86 -12.27
CA ILE A 106 -10.25 9.96 -11.39
C ILE A 106 -9.40 8.72 -11.16
N HIS A 107 -9.20 8.33 -9.91
CA HIS A 107 -8.38 7.18 -9.53
C HIS A 107 -9.20 6.23 -8.66
N ALA A 108 -9.47 5.05 -9.18
CA ALA A 108 -10.19 4.00 -8.45
C ALA A 108 -9.20 3.06 -7.77
N GLY A 109 -8.91 3.31 -6.50
CA GLY A 109 -8.13 2.42 -5.64
C GLY A 109 -8.96 1.27 -5.06
N GLY A 110 -8.33 0.37 -4.33
CA GLY A 110 -9.01 -0.77 -3.68
C GLY A 110 -10.09 -0.32 -2.70
N GLU A 111 -9.75 0.58 -1.81
CA GLU A 111 -10.63 1.01 -0.71
C GLU A 111 -11.22 2.42 -0.92
N ARG A 112 -10.68 3.21 -1.87
CA ARG A 112 -11.09 4.59 -2.12
C ARG A 112 -11.08 4.94 -3.58
N ILE A 113 -11.98 5.85 -3.94
CA ILE A 113 -11.97 6.59 -5.21
C ILE A 113 -11.54 8.02 -4.91
N TYR A 114 -10.70 8.56 -5.75
CA TYR A 114 -10.21 9.92 -5.67
C TYR A 114 -10.53 10.66 -6.96
N VAL A 115 -11.20 11.80 -6.85
CA VAL A 115 -11.26 12.80 -7.90
C VAL A 115 -10.23 13.86 -7.56
N THR A 116 -9.25 14.08 -8.42
CA THR A 116 -8.13 14.99 -8.17
C THR A 116 -8.17 16.15 -9.16
N ILE A 117 -8.04 17.38 -8.65
CA ILE A 117 -7.92 18.59 -9.46
C ILE A 117 -6.75 19.37 -8.88
N SER A 118 -5.79 19.75 -9.71
CA SER A 118 -4.60 20.48 -9.23
C SER A 118 -4.06 21.44 -10.28
N GLY A 119 -3.30 22.44 -9.85
CA GLY A 119 -2.69 23.40 -10.75
C GLY A 119 -2.56 24.80 -10.18
N LEU A 120 -2.72 25.83 -11.02
CA LEU A 120 -2.72 27.24 -10.60
C LEU A 120 -4.00 27.60 -9.85
N ALA A 121 -3.88 28.08 -8.63
CA ALA A 121 -5.01 28.36 -7.75
C ALA A 121 -5.96 29.46 -8.29
N GLU A 122 -5.45 30.41 -9.05
CA GLU A 122 -6.27 31.45 -9.71
C GLU A 122 -7.27 30.88 -10.73
N ASN A 123 -7.03 29.65 -11.21
CA ASN A 123 -7.89 28.96 -12.17
C ASN A 123 -8.71 27.83 -11.53
N MET A 124 -8.62 27.64 -10.20
CA MET A 124 -9.28 26.52 -9.50
C MET A 124 -10.79 26.43 -9.81
N ASP A 125 -11.52 27.52 -9.69
CA ASP A 125 -12.97 27.54 -9.92
C ASP A 125 -13.35 27.10 -11.34
N LYS A 126 -12.56 27.49 -12.33
CA LYS A 126 -12.74 27.10 -13.72
C LYS A 126 -12.42 25.62 -13.93
N ALA A 127 -11.30 25.16 -13.34
CA ALA A 127 -10.88 23.77 -13.44
C ALA A 127 -11.89 22.82 -12.75
N VAL A 128 -12.43 23.21 -11.60
CA VAL A 128 -13.49 22.44 -10.90
C VAL A 128 -14.75 22.34 -11.75
N LYS A 129 -15.23 23.47 -12.30
CA LYS A 129 -16.41 23.45 -13.18
C LYS A 129 -16.19 22.59 -14.42
N LEU A 130 -15.06 22.73 -15.07
CA LEU A 130 -14.69 21.93 -16.25
C LEU A 130 -14.65 20.42 -15.91
N ALA A 131 -14.02 20.05 -14.80
CA ALA A 131 -13.91 18.66 -14.35
C ALA A 131 -15.30 18.05 -14.09
N GLU A 132 -16.15 18.75 -13.35
CA GLU A 132 -17.49 18.26 -13.01
C GLU A 132 -18.44 18.24 -14.21
N GLU A 133 -18.34 19.21 -15.13
CA GLU A 133 -19.06 19.20 -16.40
C GLU A 133 -18.62 18.03 -17.27
N TYR A 134 -17.32 17.77 -17.36
CA TYR A 134 -16.77 16.62 -18.08
C TYR A 134 -17.31 15.29 -17.50
N MET A 135 -17.23 15.11 -16.18
CA MET A 135 -17.73 13.90 -15.51
C MET A 135 -19.22 13.64 -15.80
N GLN A 136 -20.05 14.69 -15.86
CA GLN A 136 -21.49 14.54 -16.11
C GLN A 136 -21.85 14.34 -17.58
N ASN A 137 -21.10 14.94 -18.50
CA ASN A 137 -21.42 14.97 -19.92
C ASN A 137 -20.53 14.04 -20.78
N VAL A 138 -19.70 13.21 -20.15
CA VAL A 138 -18.85 12.23 -20.86
C VAL A 138 -19.75 11.31 -21.71
N GLU A 139 -19.36 11.09 -22.96
CA GLU A 139 -20.06 10.24 -23.91
C GLU A 139 -19.34 8.90 -24.13
N GLY A 140 -20.12 7.83 -24.18
CA GLY A 140 -19.60 6.48 -24.37
C GLY A 140 -19.15 6.21 -25.80
N ASP A 141 -18.12 5.40 -25.93
CA ASP A 141 -17.63 4.85 -27.20
C ASP A 141 -17.41 3.34 -27.07
N ASP A 142 -18.27 2.57 -27.71
CA ASP A 142 -18.21 1.10 -27.66
C ASP A 142 -16.95 0.53 -28.35
N ALA A 143 -16.38 1.23 -29.33
CA ALA A 143 -15.14 0.79 -29.95
C ALA A 143 -13.95 0.99 -29.02
N VAL A 144 -13.90 2.10 -28.29
CA VAL A 144 -12.91 2.36 -27.25
C VAL A 144 -13.05 1.33 -26.12
N LEU A 145 -14.28 1.05 -25.67
CA LEU A 145 -14.52 0.02 -24.65
C LEU A 145 -14.09 -1.37 -25.10
N ALA A 146 -14.40 -1.74 -26.34
CA ALA A 146 -13.97 -3.03 -26.89
C ALA A 146 -12.45 -3.18 -26.91
N GLN A 147 -11.72 -2.12 -27.27
CA GLN A 147 -10.25 -2.10 -27.23
C GLN A 147 -9.72 -2.19 -25.79
N LEU A 148 -10.34 -1.46 -24.83
CA LEU A 148 -9.98 -1.52 -23.42
C LEU A 148 -10.15 -2.95 -22.86
N LYS A 149 -11.28 -3.60 -23.14
CA LYS A 149 -11.52 -4.99 -22.75
C LYS A 149 -10.49 -5.95 -23.35
N ALA A 150 -10.17 -5.80 -24.64
CA ALA A 150 -9.15 -6.62 -25.29
C ALA A 150 -7.77 -6.45 -24.62
N ASN A 151 -7.39 -5.22 -24.28
CA ASN A 151 -6.16 -4.93 -23.55
C ASN A 151 -6.17 -5.54 -22.15
N ALA A 152 -7.29 -5.46 -21.43
CA ALA A 152 -7.46 -6.06 -20.11
C ALA A 152 -7.34 -7.60 -20.17
N MET A 153 -7.97 -8.25 -21.15
CA MET A 153 -7.85 -9.69 -21.37
C MET A 153 -6.40 -10.11 -21.69
N LYS A 154 -5.71 -9.32 -22.52
CA LYS A 154 -4.28 -9.55 -22.78
C LYS A 154 -3.45 -9.42 -21.50
N ALA A 155 -3.66 -8.35 -20.73
CA ALA A 155 -2.94 -8.13 -19.47
C ALA A 155 -3.17 -9.27 -18.45
N ARG A 156 -4.40 -9.82 -18.38
CA ARG A 156 -4.72 -11.01 -17.57
C ARG A 156 -3.93 -12.24 -18.00
N ASN A 157 -3.84 -12.49 -19.30
CA ASN A 157 -3.06 -13.60 -19.83
C ASN A 157 -1.56 -13.41 -19.56
N ASP A 158 -1.03 -12.21 -19.80
CA ASP A 158 0.36 -11.89 -19.53
C ASP A 158 0.69 -12.03 -18.01
N ALA A 159 -0.23 -11.63 -17.13
CA ALA A 159 -0.07 -11.79 -15.67
C ALA A 159 0.06 -13.27 -15.27
N LYS A 160 -0.70 -14.18 -15.88
CA LYS A 160 -0.60 -15.63 -15.62
C LYS A 160 0.76 -16.22 -16.03
N LEU A 161 1.46 -15.58 -16.94
CA LEU A 161 2.81 -15.96 -17.40
C LEU A 161 3.94 -15.26 -16.62
N ASN A 162 3.61 -14.34 -15.71
CA ASN A 162 4.60 -13.57 -14.96
C ASN A 162 4.74 -14.10 -13.53
N GLN A 163 5.95 -14.50 -13.13
CA GLN A 163 6.21 -15.08 -11.81
C GLN A 163 5.83 -14.13 -10.66
N ASN A 164 6.19 -12.85 -10.77
CA ASN A 164 5.86 -11.87 -9.73
C ASN A 164 4.35 -11.62 -9.61
N ALA A 165 3.61 -11.65 -10.72
CA ALA A 165 2.16 -11.50 -10.70
C ALA A 165 1.48 -12.72 -10.05
N ASN A 166 1.92 -13.94 -10.40
CA ASN A 166 1.45 -15.18 -9.75
C ASN A 166 1.77 -15.17 -8.24
N PHE A 167 2.97 -14.73 -7.86
CA PHE A 167 3.32 -14.65 -6.45
C PHE A 167 2.48 -13.63 -5.68
N ARG A 168 2.26 -12.44 -6.23
CA ARG A 168 1.36 -11.44 -5.62
C ARG A 168 -0.06 -11.97 -5.47
N ALA A 169 -0.56 -12.71 -6.47
CA ALA A 169 -1.86 -13.35 -6.39
C ALA A 169 -1.89 -14.43 -5.28
N LEU A 170 -0.83 -15.25 -5.17
CA LEU A 170 -0.69 -16.24 -4.09
C LEU A 170 -0.61 -15.58 -2.70
N GLN A 171 0.08 -14.46 -2.58
CA GLN A 171 0.12 -13.66 -1.34
C GLN A 171 -1.27 -13.16 -0.95
N GLN A 172 -2.03 -12.61 -1.91
CA GLN A 172 -3.40 -12.16 -1.66
C GLN A 172 -4.32 -13.33 -1.28
N TYR A 173 -4.17 -14.47 -1.95
CA TYR A 173 -4.88 -15.70 -1.61
C TYR A 173 -4.56 -16.15 -0.18
N THR A 174 -3.29 -16.12 0.20
CA THR A 174 -2.82 -16.49 1.55
C THR A 174 -3.39 -15.56 2.62
N PHE A 175 -3.47 -14.27 2.34
CA PHE A 175 -3.92 -13.28 3.31
C PHE A 175 -5.44 -13.24 3.47
N TYR A 176 -6.20 -13.39 2.38
CA TYR A 176 -7.64 -13.12 2.36
C TYR A 176 -8.51 -14.33 1.95
N GLY A 177 -7.92 -15.37 1.38
CA GLY A 177 -8.62 -16.54 0.90
C GLY A 177 -9.34 -16.37 -0.45
N PRO A 178 -9.87 -17.47 -1.00
CA PRO A 178 -10.47 -17.49 -2.33
C PRO A 178 -11.78 -16.69 -2.45
N GLU A 179 -12.54 -16.56 -1.36
CA GLU A 179 -13.80 -15.81 -1.39
C GLU A 179 -13.58 -14.32 -1.59
N ALA A 180 -12.60 -13.75 -0.90
CA ALA A 180 -12.22 -12.35 -1.08
C ALA A 180 -11.68 -12.08 -2.49
N ILE A 181 -10.90 -13.00 -3.06
CA ILE A 181 -10.42 -12.88 -4.43
C ILE A 181 -11.59 -12.84 -5.41
N ARG A 182 -12.53 -13.80 -5.31
CA ARG A 182 -13.72 -13.85 -6.17
C ARG A 182 -14.61 -12.60 -6.05
N ALA A 183 -14.79 -12.11 -4.82
CA ALA A 183 -15.69 -10.99 -4.58
C ALA A 183 -15.19 -9.64 -5.12
N ARG A 184 -13.87 -9.46 -5.21
CA ARG A 184 -13.22 -8.21 -5.68
C ARG A 184 -12.62 -8.29 -7.08
N THR A 185 -12.91 -9.38 -7.81
CA THR A 185 -12.40 -9.58 -9.16
C THR A 185 -13.54 -9.87 -10.13
N LEU A 186 -13.61 -9.13 -11.21
CA LEU A 186 -14.53 -9.46 -12.31
C LEU A 186 -14.05 -10.72 -13.01
N THR A 187 -14.94 -11.68 -13.25
CA THR A 187 -14.63 -12.79 -14.17
C THR A 187 -14.43 -12.28 -15.59
N ASP A 188 -13.88 -13.11 -16.48
CA ASP A 188 -13.74 -12.74 -17.90
C ASP A 188 -15.10 -12.46 -18.53
N GLU A 189 -16.13 -13.26 -18.20
CA GLU A 189 -17.50 -13.08 -18.68
C GLU A 189 -18.09 -11.77 -18.17
N GLN A 190 -17.91 -11.45 -16.88
CA GLN A 190 -18.39 -10.18 -16.29
C GLN A 190 -17.70 -8.99 -16.92
N LEU A 191 -16.37 -9.03 -17.10
CA LEU A 191 -15.63 -7.98 -17.77
C LEU A 191 -16.14 -7.76 -19.20
N MET A 192 -16.33 -8.83 -19.97
CA MET A 192 -16.80 -8.74 -21.35
C MET A 192 -18.25 -8.28 -21.46
N ALA A 193 -19.08 -8.51 -20.44
CA ALA A 193 -20.49 -8.09 -20.40
C ALA A 193 -20.69 -6.61 -20.07
N LEU A 194 -19.71 -5.91 -19.46
CA LEU A 194 -19.82 -4.49 -19.12
C LEU A 194 -20.18 -3.64 -20.36
N THR A 195 -21.04 -2.66 -20.18
CA THR A 195 -21.38 -1.67 -21.21
C THR A 195 -20.79 -0.31 -20.89
N SER A 196 -20.62 0.53 -21.90
CA SER A 196 -20.15 1.91 -21.72
C SER A 196 -21.07 2.69 -20.80
N ASP A 197 -22.39 2.57 -20.99
CA ASP A 197 -23.40 3.26 -20.17
C ASP A 197 -23.31 2.87 -18.68
N GLU A 198 -23.15 1.57 -18.37
CA GLU A 198 -22.99 1.10 -16.99
C GLU A 198 -21.71 1.62 -16.34
N LEU A 199 -20.60 1.72 -17.07
CA LEU A 199 -19.35 2.26 -16.59
C LEU A 199 -19.44 3.77 -16.35
N LEU A 200 -19.99 4.52 -17.29
CA LEU A 200 -20.14 5.97 -17.15
C LEU A 200 -21.19 6.38 -16.13
N ALA A 201 -22.24 5.56 -15.93
CA ALA A 201 -23.19 5.76 -14.85
C ALA A 201 -22.50 5.74 -13.47
N ARG A 202 -21.47 4.91 -13.28
CA ARG A 202 -20.65 4.90 -12.05
C ARG A 202 -19.92 6.22 -11.84
N ILE A 203 -19.30 6.75 -12.89
CA ILE A 203 -18.57 8.03 -12.82
C ILE A 203 -19.53 9.17 -12.51
N ARG A 204 -20.65 9.25 -13.23
CA ARG A 204 -21.67 10.29 -13.00
C ARG A 204 -22.30 10.22 -11.60
N SER A 205 -22.45 9.01 -11.06
CA SER A 205 -23.04 8.81 -9.73
C SER A 205 -22.13 9.23 -8.57
N LEU A 206 -20.85 9.55 -8.81
CA LEU A 206 -19.97 10.03 -7.73
C LEU A 206 -20.52 11.29 -7.06
N SER A 207 -21.23 12.17 -7.80
CA SER A 207 -21.91 13.34 -7.21
C SER A 207 -23.05 13.01 -6.24
N ASP A 208 -23.50 11.75 -6.20
CA ASP A 208 -24.58 11.29 -5.33
C ASP A 208 -24.12 10.75 -3.99
N TYR A 209 -22.82 10.48 -3.81
CA TYR A 209 -22.30 9.77 -2.64
C TYR A 209 -21.67 10.69 -1.61
N GLU A 210 -21.76 10.27 -0.34
CA GLU A 210 -20.99 10.89 0.74
C GLU A 210 -19.48 10.82 0.42
N HIS A 211 -18.81 11.92 0.65
CA HIS A 211 -17.38 12.07 0.46
C HIS A 211 -16.85 13.18 1.37
N TYR A 212 -15.55 13.32 1.43
CA TYR A 212 -14.92 14.48 2.04
C TYR A 212 -13.95 15.14 1.04
N VAL A 213 -13.67 16.40 1.31
CA VAL A 213 -12.78 17.22 0.50
C VAL A 213 -11.44 17.36 1.20
N MET A 214 -10.34 17.25 0.47
CA MET A 214 -9.03 17.68 0.95
C MET A 214 -8.50 18.78 0.06
N TYR A 215 -7.95 19.81 0.67
CA TYR A 215 -7.37 20.94 -0.04
C TYR A 215 -6.02 21.35 0.54
N TYR A 216 -5.06 21.46 -0.34
CA TYR A 216 -3.79 22.13 -0.11
C TYR A 216 -3.62 23.24 -1.15
N GLY A 217 -3.63 24.52 -0.75
CA GLY A 217 -3.53 25.64 -1.70
C GLY A 217 -3.45 26.98 -0.99
N PRO A 218 -3.23 28.08 -1.74
CA PRO A 218 -2.97 29.40 -1.17
C PRO A 218 -4.22 30.10 -0.62
N GLU A 219 -5.43 29.72 -1.08
CA GLU A 219 -6.68 30.36 -0.62
C GLU A 219 -6.92 30.10 0.86
N THR A 220 -7.58 31.04 1.54
CA THR A 220 -8.01 30.84 2.93
C THR A 220 -9.16 29.83 2.98
N GLU A 221 -9.29 29.10 4.09
CA GLU A 221 -10.33 28.11 4.29
C GLU A 221 -11.74 28.66 4.04
N ALA A 222 -12.05 29.85 4.56
CA ALA A 222 -13.35 30.49 4.39
C ALA A 222 -13.69 30.80 2.91
N LYS A 223 -12.70 31.25 2.14
CA LYS A 223 -12.88 31.50 0.71
C LYS A 223 -13.03 30.22 -0.09
N LEU A 224 -12.21 29.20 0.25
CA LEU A 224 -12.33 27.88 -0.35
C LEU A 224 -13.74 27.29 -0.17
N ILE A 225 -14.22 27.27 1.09
CA ILE A 225 -15.55 26.74 1.41
C ILE A 225 -16.64 27.51 0.64
N ALA A 226 -16.58 28.86 0.63
CA ALA A 226 -17.55 29.65 -0.10
C ALA A 226 -17.52 29.39 -1.63
N ALA A 227 -16.32 29.19 -2.21
CA ALA A 227 -16.18 28.85 -3.61
C ALA A 227 -16.76 27.46 -3.91
N LEU A 228 -16.40 26.45 -3.13
CA LEU A 228 -16.90 25.07 -3.30
C LEU A 228 -18.41 24.98 -3.05
N ASP A 229 -18.97 25.70 -2.07
CA ASP A 229 -20.43 25.77 -1.84
C ASP A 229 -21.17 26.26 -3.07
N ALA A 230 -20.56 27.16 -3.83
CA ALA A 230 -21.16 27.74 -5.02
C ALA A 230 -21.03 26.86 -6.27
N ILE A 231 -19.92 26.12 -6.42
CA ILE A 231 -19.57 25.45 -7.69
C ILE A 231 -19.61 23.93 -7.62
N HIS A 232 -19.29 23.30 -6.48
CA HIS A 232 -19.27 21.84 -6.36
C HIS A 232 -20.67 21.26 -6.53
N ARG A 233 -20.82 20.31 -7.44
CA ARG A 233 -22.11 19.69 -7.78
C ARG A 233 -22.32 18.42 -6.97
N THR A 234 -23.44 18.40 -6.23
CA THR A 234 -23.86 17.24 -5.45
C THR A 234 -25.36 17.06 -5.59
N SER A 235 -25.85 15.85 -5.43
CA SER A 235 -27.29 15.59 -5.26
C SER A 235 -27.82 16.28 -4.00
N GLN A 236 -29.14 16.53 -3.92
CA GLN A 236 -29.75 17.18 -2.75
C GLN A 236 -29.55 16.40 -1.46
N GLU A 237 -29.56 15.08 -1.55
CA GLU A 237 -29.29 14.14 -0.46
C GLU A 237 -28.21 13.18 -0.89
N LEU A 238 -27.12 13.15 -0.12
CA LEU A 238 -25.99 12.26 -0.39
C LEU A 238 -26.30 10.85 0.12
N LYS A 239 -26.02 9.86 -0.72
CA LYS A 239 -26.14 8.45 -0.38
C LYS A 239 -24.95 8.03 0.47
N PRO A 240 -25.16 7.29 1.58
CA PRO A 240 -24.07 6.78 2.37
C PRO A 240 -23.23 5.78 1.56
N VAL A 241 -21.92 5.85 1.73
CA VAL A 241 -21.00 4.89 1.16
C VAL A 241 -20.81 3.71 2.09
N ARG A 242 -20.73 2.50 1.51
CA ARG A 242 -20.44 1.28 2.25
C ARG A 242 -19.05 0.79 1.88
N LYS A 243 -18.10 0.99 2.77
CA LYS A 243 -16.77 0.39 2.64
C LYS A 243 -16.87 -1.12 2.87
N VAL A 244 -16.51 -1.90 1.86
CA VAL A 244 -16.40 -3.37 1.98
C VAL A 244 -14.96 -3.70 2.34
N ARG A 245 -14.80 -4.49 3.41
CA ARG A 245 -13.51 -5.02 3.86
C ARG A 245 -13.58 -6.53 3.94
N PHE A 246 -12.51 -7.17 3.54
CA PHE A 246 -12.32 -8.60 3.73
C PHE A 246 -11.34 -8.82 4.87
N PRO A 247 -11.71 -9.63 5.88
CA PRO A 247 -10.83 -9.88 7.00
C PRO A 247 -9.60 -10.68 6.54
N LEU A 248 -8.47 -10.40 7.17
CA LEU A 248 -7.27 -11.23 7.06
C LEU A 248 -7.52 -12.59 7.71
N LEU A 249 -7.12 -13.67 7.05
CA LEU A 249 -7.29 -15.02 7.57
C LEU A 249 -6.43 -15.22 8.83
N THR A 250 -7.03 -15.75 9.89
CA THR A 250 -6.31 -16.20 11.08
C THR A 250 -5.63 -17.53 10.84
N VAL A 251 -4.50 -17.78 11.52
CA VAL A 251 -3.71 -19.01 11.39
C VAL A 251 -3.66 -19.73 12.73
N ASP A 252 -4.58 -20.65 12.94
CA ASP A 252 -4.68 -21.47 14.18
C ASP A 252 -3.82 -22.74 14.09
N LYS A 253 -3.59 -23.24 12.90
CA LYS A 253 -2.78 -24.42 12.59
C LYS A 253 -1.98 -24.20 11.30
N SER A 254 -0.82 -24.86 11.22
CA SER A 254 0.00 -24.75 10.02
C SER A 254 -0.65 -25.52 8.86
N GLU A 255 -0.54 -24.91 7.67
CA GLU A 255 -0.98 -25.46 6.40
C GLU A 255 -0.07 -24.96 5.26
N VAL A 256 -0.15 -25.61 4.12
CA VAL A 256 0.72 -25.32 2.96
C VAL A 256 -0.12 -25.10 1.72
N ASN A 257 0.10 -23.96 1.04
CA ASN A 257 -0.44 -23.67 -0.28
C ASN A 257 0.67 -23.83 -1.33
N VAL A 258 0.41 -24.59 -2.39
CA VAL A 258 1.36 -24.75 -3.50
C VAL A 258 0.71 -24.31 -4.80
N ALA A 259 1.29 -23.29 -5.44
CA ALA A 259 0.89 -22.86 -6.77
C ALA A 259 1.95 -23.28 -7.79
N GLN A 260 1.50 -23.96 -8.86
CA GLN A 260 2.39 -24.41 -9.93
C GLN A 260 2.92 -23.25 -10.75
N TYR A 261 4.25 -23.18 -10.88
CA TYR A 261 4.92 -22.26 -11.80
C TYR A 261 6.27 -22.84 -12.25
N ASP A 262 6.50 -22.92 -13.55
CA ASP A 262 7.76 -23.41 -14.11
C ASP A 262 8.84 -22.33 -14.01
N ALA A 263 9.64 -22.40 -12.94
CA ALA A 263 10.77 -21.53 -12.71
C ALA A 263 11.92 -22.26 -11.99
N LYS A 264 13.14 -21.77 -12.18
CA LYS A 264 14.34 -22.32 -11.49
C LYS A 264 14.51 -21.80 -10.06
N GLN A 265 13.68 -20.86 -9.65
CA GLN A 265 13.60 -20.32 -8.30
C GLN A 265 12.17 -20.39 -7.80
N ILE A 266 12.00 -20.90 -6.60
CA ILE A 266 10.74 -20.78 -5.87
C ILE A 266 10.63 -19.39 -5.23
N TYR A 267 9.40 -18.93 -5.11
CA TYR A 267 9.03 -17.88 -4.17
C TYR A 267 8.26 -18.51 -3.02
N TYR A 268 8.72 -18.27 -1.82
CA TYR A 268 8.18 -18.83 -0.59
C TYR A 268 7.73 -17.71 0.33
N LEU A 269 6.53 -17.83 0.83
CA LEU A 269 5.90 -16.93 1.80
C LEU A 269 5.50 -17.72 3.03
N GLN A 270 5.79 -17.18 4.20
CA GLN A 270 5.39 -17.69 5.50
C GLN A 270 4.54 -16.62 6.17
N TYR A 271 3.26 -16.90 6.39
CA TYR A 271 2.28 -15.95 6.90
C TYR A 271 1.69 -16.41 8.21
N SER A 272 1.55 -15.50 9.17
CA SER A 272 0.91 -15.77 10.46
C SER A 272 0.07 -14.59 10.93
N ASN A 273 -1.13 -14.90 11.39
CA ASN A 273 -2.07 -13.97 11.99
C ASN A 273 -2.74 -14.67 13.19
N ARG A 274 -2.50 -14.16 14.40
CA ARG A 274 -3.12 -14.67 15.65
C ARG A 274 -4.30 -13.82 16.12
N GLY A 275 -4.73 -12.81 15.32
CA GLY A 275 -5.78 -11.88 15.67
C GLY A 275 -5.37 -10.82 16.70
N GLU A 276 -4.07 -10.55 16.83
CA GLU A 276 -3.57 -9.50 17.74
C GLU A 276 -4.02 -8.14 17.25
N LYS A 277 -4.64 -7.37 18.13
CA LYS A 277 -5.15 -6.04 17.81
C LYS A 277 -4.05 -4.99 17.80
N PHE A 278 -4.22 -4.01 16.94
CA PHE A 278 -3.38 -2.83 16.89
C PHE A 278 -3.31 -2.10 18.24
N SER A 279 -2.10 -1.62 18.57
CA SER A 279 -1.85 -0.68 19.65
C SER A 279 -0.62 0.15 19.36
N THR A 280 -0.72 1.46 19.48
CA THR A 280 0.42 2.38 19.33
C THR A 280 1.58 2.11 20.31
N ASP A 281 1.31 1.42 21.41
CA ASP A 281 2.34 1.02 22.37
C ASP A 281 3.36 0.04 21.77
N ASN A 282 2.99 -0.65 20.69
CA ASN A 282 3.86 -1.59 20.00
C ASN A 282 4.72 -0.94 18.91
N ASP A 283 4.38 0.28 18.45
CA ASP A 283 5.05 0.93 17.32
C ASP A 283 6.59 1.02 17.46
N PRO A 284 7.15 1.42 18.60
CA PRO A 284 8.61 1.46 18.76
C PRO A 284 9.25 0.09 18.66
N GLY A 285 8.66 -0.91 19.31
CA GLY A 285 9.15 -2.30 19.31
C GLY A 285 9.03 -2.93 17.92
N GLU A 286 7.91 -2.74 17.23
CA GLU A 286 7.69 -3.20 15.85
C GLU A 286 8.69 -2.58 14.89
N THR A 287 8.83 -1.25 14.93
CA THR A 287 9.75 -0.51 14.05
C THR A 287 11.19 -0.98 14.23
N LEU A 288 11.62 -1.11 15.48
CA LEU A 288 12.99 -1.54 15.80
C LEU A 288 13.21 -3.01 15.44
N PHE A 289 12.26 -3.90 15.76
CA PHE A 289 12.32 -5.31 15.37
C PHE A 289 12.39 -5.47 13.85
N ASN A 290 11.52 -4.80 13.10
CA ASN A 290 11.51 -4.90 11.63
C ASN A 290 12.83 -4.42 11.02
N SER A 291 13.41 -3.33 11.53
CA SER A 291 14.71 -2.83 11.06
C SER A 291 15.87 -3.76 11.43
N TYR A 292 15.88 -4.31 12.64
CA TYR A 292 16.92 -5.19 13.13
C TYR A 292 16.87 -6.57 12.49
N PHE A 293 15.66 -7.18 12.47
CA PHE A 293 15.49 -8.57 12.07
C PHE A 293 15.22 -8.72 10.57
N GLY A 294 14.29 -7.94 10.04
CA GLY A 294 13.58 -8.27 8.81
C GLY A 294 14.04 -7.60 7.55
N GLY A 295 14.50 -6.37 7.60
CA GLY A 295 14.73 -5.57 6.40
C GLY A 295 16.08 -4.87 6.33
N GLY A 296 16.66 -4.83 5.12
CA GLY A 296 17.92 -4.16 4.85
C GLY A 296 19.15 -5.07 4.90
N MET A 297 20.27 -4.56 4.39
CA MET A 297 21.52 -5.35 4.22
C MET A 297 22.18 -5.76 5.54
N TYR A 298 21.89 -5.08 6.64
CA TYR A 298 22.46 -5.38 7.96
C TYR A 298 21.50 -6.20 8.83
N ALA A 299 20.25 -6.38 8.40
CA ALA A 299 19.26 -7.15 9.13
C ALA A 299 19.64 -8.62 9.26
N VAL A 300 19.21 -9.23 10.37
CA VAL A 300 19.53 -10.64 10.69
C VAL A 300 19.15 -11.58 9.55
N VAL A 301 17.93 -11.46 9.00
CA VAL A 301 17.46 -12.31 7.91
C VAL A 301 18.37 -12.23 6.69
N PHE A 302 18.77 -11.04 6.28
CA PHE A 302 19.65 -10.88 5.14
C PHE A 302 21.03 -11.48 5.38
N GLN A 303 21.62 -11.19 6.55
CA GLN A 303 22.94 -11.67 6.91
C GLN A 303 23.00 -13.20 7.03
N GLU A 304 21.99 -13.81 7.63
CA GLU A 304 21.94 -15.26 7.82
C GLU A 304 21.59 -16.00 6.53
N MET A 305 20.57 -15.57 5.81
CA MET A 305 20.03 -16.33 4.67
C MET A 305 20.87 -16.12 3.40
N ARG A 306 21.32 -14.91 3.15
CA ARG A 306 22.08 -14.57 1.95
C ARG A 306 23.59 -14.66 2.16
N GLU A 307 24.11 -13.92 3.13
CA GLU A 307 25.56 -13.73 3.28
C GLU A 307 26.25 -14.95 3.91
N ALA A 308 25.69 -15.47 5.01
CA ALA A 308 26.33 -16.58 5.74
C ALA A 308 26.06 -17.94 5.09
N ARG A 309 24.80 -18.21 4.71
CA ARG A 309 24.37 -19.55 4.24
C ARG A 309 24.21 -19.66 2.73
N SER A 310 24.21 -18.55 1.99
CA SER A 310 24.01 -18.50 0.52
C SER A 310 22.78 -19.27 0.05
N LEU A 311 21.69 -19.20 0.83
CA LEU A 311 20.44 -19.91 0.57
C LEU A 311 19.48 -19.10 -0.26
N ALA A 312 19.57 -17.77 -0.27
CA ALA A 312 18.65 -16.90 -0.97
C ALA A 312 19.33 -15.70 -1.58
N TYR A 313 18.81 -15.23 -2.71
CA TYR A 313 19.16 -13.92 -3.26
C TYR A 313 18.40 -12.80 -2.56
N THR A 314 17.11 -13.03 -2.27
CA THR A 314 16.24 -12.11 -1.54
C THR A 314 15.57 -12.85 -0.40
N ALA A 315 15.67 -12.30 0.80
CA ALA A 315 14.97 -12.75 1.98
C ALA A 315 14.64 -11.56 2.87
N PHE A 316 13.44 -11.53 3.42
CA PHE A 316 13.03 -10.57 4.44
C PHE A 316 11.95 -11.15 5.33
N ALA A 317 11.75 -10.54 6.48
CA ALA A 317 10.62 -10.81 7.35
C ALA A 317 10.11 -9.48 7.92
N THR A 318 8.82 -9.39 8.16
CA THR A 318 8.22 -8.19 8.73
C THR A 318 7.06 -8.55 9.64
N PHE A 319 7.01 -7.92 10.78
CA PHE A 319 5.82 -7.83 11.61
C PHE A 319 5.11 -6.55 11.23
N THR A 320 3.83 -6.58 10.97
CA THR A 320 3.13 -5.39 10.48
C THR A 320 1.69 -5.35 10.97
N GLU A 321 1.24 -4.15 11.22
CA GLU A 321 -0.16 -3.80 11.32
C GLU A 321 -0.75 -3.56 9.93
N MET A 322 -2.06 -3.58 9.86
CA MET A 322 -2.79 -3.13 8.68
C MET A 322 -3.15 -1.65 8.80
N ARG A 323 -3.94 -1.14 7.87
CA ARG A 323 -4.22 0.30 7.75
C ARG A 323 -5.32 0.82 8.64
N ASP A 324 -6.02 -0.04 9.35
CA ASP A 324 -7.15 0.31 10.20
C ASP A 324 -6.96 -0.27 11.61
N LYS A 325 -7.45 0.44 12.61
CA LYS A 325 -7.38 0.05 14.03
C LYS A 325 -7.99 -1.30 14.34
N ASP A 326 -8.94 -1.76 13.52
CA ASP A 326 -9.63 -3.03 13.72
C ASP A 326 -8.95 -4.18 12.98
N ASP A 327 -7.97 -3.91 12.12
CA ASP A 327 -7.16 -4.92 11.47
C ASP A 327 -6.15 -5.54 12.45
N PRO A 328 -5.85 -6.85 12.34
CA PRO A 328 -4.86 -7.48 13.19
C PRO A 328 -3.43 -7.19 12.73
N TYR A 329 -2.48 -7.33 13.64
CA TYR A 329 -1.08 -7.48 13.27
C TYR A 329 -0.85 -8.80 12.55
N ILE A 330 -0.01 -8.76 11.52
CA ILE A 330 0.44 -9.96 10.83
C ILE A 330 1.98 -10.04 10.85
N PHE A 331 2.48 -11.26 10.89
CA PHE A 331 3.88 -11.53 10.60
C PHE A 331 3.97 -12.31 9.30
N TYR A 332 4.82 -11.87 8.39
CA TYR A 332 5.12 -12.64 7.21
C TYR A 332 6.58 -12.55 6.83
N ALA A 333 7.06 -13.61 6.23
CA ALA A 333 8.43 -13.74 5.81
C ALA A 333 8.49 -14.28 4.38
N PHE A 334 9.45 -13.79 3.60
CA PHE A 334 9.62 -14.12 2.19
C PHE A 334 11.03 -14.55 1.91
N ILE A 335 11.18 -15.55 1.03
CA ILE A 335 12.46 -15.95 0.47
C ILE A 335 12.31 -16.35 -1.00
N ALA A 336 13.26 -15.91 -1.81
CA ALA A 336 13.48 -16.42 -3.16
C ALA A 336 14.73 -17.30 -3.17
N THR A 337 14.57 -18.59 -3.47
CA THR A 337 15.65 -19.58 -3.46
C THR A 337 15.56 -20.55 -4.64
N GLN A 338 16.63 -21.28 -4.91
CA GLN A 338 16.64 -22.34 -5.91
C GLN A 338 15.77 -23.52 -5.47
N ASN A 339 15.15 -24.21 -6.45
CA ASN A 339 14.22 -25.32 -6.18
C ASN A 339 14.86 -26.41 -5.30
N ASP A 340 16.10 -26.80 -5.59
CA ASP A 340 16.87 -27.81 -4.86
C ASP A 340 17.33 -27.38 -3.46
N LYS A 341 17.30 -26.08 -3.17
CA LYS A 341 17.64 -25.53 -1.84
C LYS A 341 16.41 -25.23 -0.97
N MET A 342 15.21 -25.44 -1.49
CA MET A 342 13.96 -25.06 -0.79
C MET A 342 13.93 -25.57 0.64
N ARG A 343 14.12 -26.87 0.86
CA ARG A 343 14.08 -27.46 2.20
C ARG A 343 15.09 -26.82 3.15
N GLN A 344 16.35 -26.69 2.73
CA GLN A 344 17.39 -26.03 3.53
C GLN A 344 17.04 -24.59 3.87
N ALA A 345 16.47 -23.86 2.91
CA ALA A 345 16.10 -22.48 3.09
C ALA A 345 14.94 -22.31 4.07
N VAL A 346 13.92 -23.16 3.99
CA VAL A 346 12.77 -23.13 4.93
C VAL A 346 13.22 -23.52 6.34
N GLU A 347 13.98 -24.63 6.50
CA GLU A 347 14.50 -25.05 7.81
C GLU A 347 15.38 -23.98 8.46
N ALA A 348 16.28 -23.35 7.68
CA ALA A 348 17.13 -22.28 8.17
C ALA A 348 16.32 -21.01 8.52
N PHE A 349 15.26 -20.73 7.78
CA PHE A 349 14.40 -19.57 8.04
C PHE A 349 13.56 -19.78 9.31
N ASP A 350 12.95 -20.96 9.47
CA ASP A 350 12.24 -21.31 10.70
C ASP A 350 13.16 -21.26 11.92
N GLU A 351 14.42 -21.72 11.77
CA GLU A 351 15.42 -21.66 12.84
C GLU A 351 15.68 -20.21 13.31
N ILE A 352 15.94 -19.27 12.39
CA ILE A 352 16.24 -17.89 12.75
C ILE A 352 15.00 -17.12 13.22
N ILE A 353 13.80 -17.48 12.73
CA ILE A 353 12.54 -16.91 13.22
C ILE A 353 12.26 -17.37 14.65
N GLU A 354 12.49 -18.65 14.96
CA GLU A 354 12.25 -19.19 16.31
C GLU A 354 13.35 -18.79 17.30
N ASN A 355 14.61 -18.78 16.85
CA ASN A 355 15.80 -18.53 17.66
C ASN A 355 16.58 -17.32 17.11
N MET A 356 15.98 -16.15 17.18
CA MET A 356 16.55 -14.92 16.63
C MET A 356 18.02 -14.73 17.03
N PRO A 357 18.96 -14.70 16.07
CA PRO A 357 20.38 -14.42 16.36
C PRO A 357 20.58 -13.03 16.97
N GLU A 358 21.45 -12.92 17.94
CA GLU A 358 21.78 -11.66 18.61
C GLU A 358 23.01 -11.01 18.00
N SER A 359 22.94 -9.72 17.69
CA SER A 359 24.05 -8.92 17.15
C SER A 359 23.93 -7.46 17.59
N GLU A 360 24.78 -7.06 18.54
CA GLU A 360 24.85 -5.66 18.99
C GLU A 360 25.14 -4.71 17.82
N LYS A 361 26.01 -5.10 16.89
CA LYS A 361 26.35 -4.29 15.73
C LYS A 361 25.13 -4.07 14.82
N ALA A 362 24.35 -5.11 14.53
CA ALA A 362 23.13 -5.00 13.72
C ALA A 362 22.08 -4.15 14.45
N PHE A 363 21.97 -4.31 15.76
CA PHE A 363 21.06 -3.52 16.60
C PHE A 363 21.40 -2.03 16.54
N GLU A 364 22.66 -1.66 16.77
CA GLU A 364 23.09 -0.26 16.72
C GLU A 364 22.86 0.37 15.33
N LEU A 365 23.16 -0.39 14.25
CA LEU A 365 22.90 0.08 12.90
C LEU A 365 21.40 0.28 12.61
N ALA A 366 20.56 -0.63 13.08
CA ALA A 366 19.10 -0.52 12.94
C ALA A 366 18.56 0.71 13.70
N LYS A 367 18.96 0.87 14.95
CA LYS A 367 18.59 2.00 15.82
C LYS A 367 19.00 3.33 15.22
N GLN A 368 20.28 3.46 14.83
CA GLN A 368 20.81 4.67 14.19
C GLN A 368 20.11 4.97 12.86
N GLY A 369 19.83 3.95 12.05
CA GLY A 369 19.10 4.08 10.80
C GLY A 369 17.69 4.63 11.00
N ILE A 370 16.94 4.14 11.98
CA ILE A 370 15.61 4.64 12.34
C ILE A 370 15.68 6.11 12.78
N LEU A 371 16.57 6.44 13.71
CA LEU A 371 16.70 7.79 14.24
C LEU A 371 17.12 8.79 13.14
N ALA A 372 18.06 8.43 12.28
CA ALA A 372 18.49 9.25 11.15
C ALA A 372 17.35 9.47 10.14
N ASN A 373 16.61 8.42 9.81
CA ASN A 373 15.46 8.51 8.90
C ASN A 373 14.38 9.45 9.46
N LEU A 374 13.96 9.25 10.71
CA LEU A 374 12.94 10.08 11.36
C LEU A 374 13.43 11.53 11.57
N SER A 375 14.74 11.76 11.80
CA SER A 375 15.29 13.11 11.90
C SER A 375 15.29 13.87 10.58
N THR A 376 15.39 13.18 9.44
CA THR A 376 15.46 13.80 8.10
C THR A 376 14.13 13.80 7.36
N GLN A 377 13.21 12.92 7.71
CA GLN A 377 11.89 12.85 7.10
C GLN A 377 11.10 14.14 7.34
N ARG A 378 10.39 14.59 6.31
CA ARG A 378 9.50 15.76 6.38
C ARG A 378 8.17 15.42 5.73
N THR A 379 7.10 15.48 6.50
CA THR A 379 5.73 15.41 5.98
C THR A 379 5.27 16.82 5.66
N VAL A 380 5.16 17.15 4.38
CA VAL A 380 4.88 18.50 3.89
C VAL A 380 3.76 18.50 2.87
N ARG A 381 3.21 19.67 2.56
CA ARG A 381 2.15 19.89 1.57
C ARG A 381 0.89 19.10 1.94
N ASP A 382 0.22 18.54 0.94
CA ASP A 382 -0.97 17.68 1.06
C ASP A 382 -0.69 16.35 1.77
N ASN A 383 0.57 15.88 1.84
CA ASN A 383 0.93 14.70 2.64
C ASN A 383 0.59 14.85 4.12
N VAL A 384 0.48 16.08 4.65
CA VAL A 384 -0.02 16.32 6.01
C VAL A 384 -1.48 15.88 6.14
N LEU A 385 -2.29 16.15 5.14
CA LEU A 385 -3.71 15.74 5.12
C LEU A 385 -3.85 14.22 5.02
N TRP A 386 -3.06 13.57 4.15
CA TRP A 386 -3.03 12.11 4.04
C TRP A 386 -2.53 11.43 5.30
N SER A 387 -1.52 12.00 5.95
CA SER A 387 -1.02 11.53 7.24
C SER A 387 -2.11 11.61 8.33
N PHE A 388 -2.88 12.71 8.36
CA PHE A 388 -4.02 12.86 9.26
C PHE A 388 -5.11 11.82 9.00
N VAL A 389 -5.48 11.59 7.73
CA VAL A 389 -6.48 10.57 7.36
C VAL A 389 -6.02 9.18 7.82
N SER A 390 -4.76 8.83 7.58
CA SER A 390 -4.19 7.56 8.03
C SER A 390 -4.21 7.42 9.55
N ALA A 391 -3.80 8.46 10.28
CA ALA A 391 -3.83 8.46 11.74
C ALA A 391 -5.28 8.30 12.27
N ARG A 392 -6.24 8.99 11.66
CA ARG A 392 -7.67 8.90 12.01
C ARG A 392 -8.22 7.48 11.81
N GLU A 393 -7.86 6.79 10.72
CA GLU A 393 -8.25 5.39 10.46
C GLU A 393 -7.66 4.43 11.51
N MET A 394 -6.43 4.71 11.93
CA MET A 394 -5.79 3.96 13.02
C MET A 394 -6.35 4.34 14.41
N GLY A 395 -7.28 5.29 14.50
CA GLY A 395 -7.83 5.77 15.76
C GLY A 395 -6.85 6.57 16.61
N VAL A 396 -5.85 7.22 15.97
CA VAL A 396 -4.78 7.99 16.62
C VAL A 396 -4.91 9.47 16.29
N GLY A 397 -4.71 10.33 17.25
CA GLY A 397 -4.80 11.79 17.08
C GLY A 397 -3.45 12.50 16.93
N VAL A 398 -2.34 11.76 16.78
CA VAL A 398 -0.98 12.30 16.78
C VAL A 398 -0.11 11.64 15.71
N ASP A 399 0.99 12.30 15.34
CA ASP A 399 2.02 11.69 14.50
C ASP A 399 2.75 10.61 15.29
N ARG A 400 2.55 9.34 14.91
CA ARG A 400 3.12 8.16 15.57
C ARG A 400 4.65 8.14 15.53
N ASN A 401 5.25 8.75 14.50
CA ASN A 401 6.71 8.79 14.34
C ASN A 401 7.40 9.50 15.52
N LYS A 402 6.72 10.46 16.16
CA LYS A 402 7.25 11.12 17.35
C LYS A 402 7.45 10.14 18.50
N ALA A 403 6.45 9.34 18.80
CA ALA A 403 6.52 8.34 19.87
C ALA A 403 7.60 7.28 19.59
N VAL A 404 7.71 6.85 18.32
CA VAL A 404 8.77 5.93 17.87
C VAL A 404 10.15 6.55 18.09
N TYR A 405 10.36 7.79 17.62
CA TYR A 405 11.63 8.49 17.78
C TYR A 405 12.04 8.62 19.25
N ASP A 406 11.13 9.08 20.09
CA ASP A 406 11.38 9.30 21.52
C ASP A 406 11.72 7.99 22.25
N ALA A 407 11.00 6.90 21.93
CA ALA A 407 11.19 5.61 22.59
C ALA A 407 12.48 4.88 22.12
N VAL A 408 12.71 4.84 20.81
CA VAL A 408 13.85 4.08 20.21
C VAL A 408 15.19 4.57 20.72
N GLN A 409 15.32 5.85 21.09
CA GLN A 409 16.56 6.38 21.68
C GLN A 409 17.00 5.61 22.95
N GLY A 410 16.06 5.19 23.78
CA GLY A 410 16.32 4.48 25.03
C GLY A 410 16.31 2.96 24.91
N MET A 411 15.85 2.41 23.78
CA MET A 411 15.71 0.97 23.60
C MET A 411 17.06 0.26 23.43
N THR A 412 17.08 -1.02 23.83
CA THR A 412 18.22 -1.93 23.85
C THR A 412 17.94 -3.19 23.02
N LEU A 413 18.96 -4.01 22.75
CA LEU A 413 18.78 -5.32 22.13
C LEU A 413 17.86 -6.24 22.94
N ALA A 414 17.84 -6.09 24.26
CA ALA A 414 16.93 -6.85 25.12
C ALA A 414 15.45 -6.52 24.85
N ASP A 415 15.12 -5.27 24.47
CA ASP A 415 13.76 -4.88 24.10
C ASP A 415 13.33 -5.52 22.78
N VAL A 416 14.27 -5.61 21.80
CA VAL A 416 14.02 -6.32 20.54
C VAL A 416 13.77 -7.81 20.78
N LYS A 417 14.54 -8.42 21.69
CA LYS A 417 14.36 -9.82 22.09
C LYS A 417 13.01 -10.04 22.80
N ALA A 418 12.62 -9.15 23.69
CA ALA A 418 11.34 -9.21 24.36
C ALA A 418 10.17 -9.07 23.35
N PHE A 419 10.31 -8.21 22.36
CA PHE A 419 9.34 -8.09 21.26
C PHE A 419 9.26 -9.40 20.46
N HIS A 420 10.40 -9.96 20.07
CA HIS A 420 10.47 -11.24 19.35
C HIS A 420 9.81 -12.37 20.15
N ASP A 421 10.17 -12.55 21.41
CA ASP A 421 9.64 -13.62 22.26
C ASP A 421 8.11 -13.51 22.43
N LYS A 422 7.58 -12.29 22.52
CA LYS A 422 6.14 -12.04 22.68
C LYS A 422 5.37 -12.18 21.38
N TRP A 423 5.89 -11.60 20.30
CA TRP A 423 5.11 -11.35 19.09
C TRP A 423 5.44 -12.28 17.93
N VAL A 424 6.64 -12.85 17.86
CA VAL A 424 7.10 -13.63 16.69
C VAL A 424 7.27 -15.11 17.02
N LYS A 425 7.90 -15.43 18.12
CA LYS A 425 8.22 -16.79 18.51
C LYS A 425 6.97 -17.66 18.71
N GLY A 426 7.06 -18.94 18.31
CA GLY A 426 6.00 -19.92 18.52
C GLY A 426 4.75 -19.72 17.69
N ARG A 427 4.81 -18.96 16.59
CA ARG A 427 3.67 -18.77 15.68
C ARG A 427 3.37 -20.03 14.88
N LYS A 428 2.14 -20.15 14.42
CA LYS A 428 1.74 -21.07 13.36
C LYS A 428 1.70 -20.33 12.04
N TYR A 429 1.93 -21.03 10.95
CA TYR A 429 2.09 -20.42 9.65
C TYR A 429 1.24 -21.09 8.58
N THR A 430 0.71 -20.28 7.67
CA THR A 430 0.37 -20.70 6.32
C THR A 430 1.60 -20.50 5.45
N TYR A 431 2.15 -21.61 4.97
CA TYR A 431 3.28 -21.65 4.05
C TYR A 431 2.78 -21.60 2.62
N SER A 432 3.23 -20.68 1.80
CA SER A 432 2.78 -20.56 0.43
C SER A 432 3.95 -20.55 -0.54
N ILE A 433 3.95 -21.50 -1.46
CA ILE A 433 5.05 -21.75 -2.38
C ILE A 433 4.59 -21.60 -3.82
N LEU A 434 5.31 -20.77 -4.58
CA LEU A 434 5.19 -20.68 -6.03
C LEU A 434 6.42 -21.34 -6.65
N GLY A 435 6.25 -22.45 -7.35
CA GLY A 435 7.35 -23.19 -7.95
C GLY A 435 6.90 -24.41 -8.75
N ASP A 436 7.86 -25.09 -9.38
CA ASP A 436 7.55 -26.32 -10.13
C ASP A 436 7.47 -27.51 -9.17
N ARG A 437 6.30 -28.11 -9.07
CA ARG A 437 6.02 -29.29 -8.21
C ARG A 437 6.93 -30.50 -8.53
N ASN A 438 7.45 -30.57 -9.74
CA ASN A 438 8.36 -31.65 -10.12
C ASN A 438 9.79 -31.45 -9.59
N ASP A 439 10.14 -30.20 -9.28
CA ASP A 439 11.49 -29.79 -8.87
C ASP A 439 11.59 -29.48 -7.36
N ILE A 440 10.47 -29.43 -6.63
CA ILE A 440 10.43 -29.11 -5.19
C ILE A 440 10.15 -30.36 -4.35
N ASP A 441 10.62 -30.36 -3.08
CA ASP A 441 10.42 -31.45 -2.13
C ASP A 441 8.99 -31.44 -1.53
N MET A 442 8.04 -32.01 -2.27
CA MET A 442 6.63 -32.10 -1.83
C MET A 442 6.45 -32.95 -0.57
N ASP A 443 7.29 -33.94 -0.32
CA ASP A 443 7.21 -34.78 0.88
C ASP A 443 7.61 -33.99 2.12
N TYR A 444 8.63 -33.16 2.01
CA TYR A 444 8.99 -32.21 3.06
C TYR A 444 7.84 -31.22 3.34
N LEU A 445 7.23 -30.66 2.32
CA LEU A 445 6.11 -29.73 2.51
C LEU A 445 4.94 -30.35 3.27
N ARG A 446 4.64 -31.64 3.04
CA ARG A 446 3.60 -32.38 3.81
C ARG A 446 3.95 -32.52 5.29
N THR A 447 5.21 -32.40 5.67
CA THR A 447 5.62 -32.42 7.09
C THR A 447 5.26 -31.11 7.81
N LEU A 448 5.14 -29.99 7.07
CA LEU A 448 4.81 -28.67 7.61
C LEU A 448 3.31 -28.53 7.90
N GLY A 449 2.47 -29.28 7.15
CA GLY A 449 1.02 -29.25 7.31
C GLY A 449 0.29 -29.86 6.11
N PRO A 450 -1.06 -29.87 6.14
CA PRO A 450 -1.87 -30.25 4.97
C PRO A 450 -1.52 -29.38 3.77
N VAL A 451 -1.35 -30.01 2.60
CA VAL A 451 -0.99 -29.31 1.36
C VAL A 451 -2.23 -29.08 0.50
N HIS A 452 -2.45 -27.84 0.12
CA HIS A 452 -3.48 -27.39 -0.81
C HIS A 452 -2.82 -26.94 -2.12
N GLU A 453 -3.19 -27.56 -3.22
CA GLU A 453 -2.77 -27.14 -4.55
C GLU A 453 -3.70 -26.04 -5.03
N VAL A 454 -3.15 -24.85 -5.26
CA VAL A 454 -3.93 -23.65 -5.66
C VAL A 454 -3.76 -23.42 -7.15
N SER A 455 -4.87 -23.43 -7.87
CA SER A 455 -4.88 -23.18 -9.31
C SER A 455 -4.73 -21.68 -9.64
N GLN A 456 -4.25 -21.37 -10.86
CA GLN A 456 -4.20 -19.97 -11.32
C GLN A 456 -5.59 -19.32 -11.32
N ARG A 457 -6.67 -20.08 -11.60
CA ARG A 457 -8.03 -19.56 -11.54
C ARG A 457 -8.42 -19.12 -10.10
N GLU A 458 -8.02 -19.88 -9.09
CA GLU A 458 -8.24 -19.50 -7.69
C GLU A 458 -7.40 -18.29 -7.30
N LEU A 459 -6.15 -18.23 -7.76
CA LEU A 459 -5.25 -17.12 -7.46
C LEU A 459 -5.74 -15.79 -8.04
N PHE A 460 -6.16 -15.79 -9.31
CA PHE A 460 -6.51 -14.58 -10.03
C PHE A 460 -8.01 -14.24 -9.98
N GLY A 461 -8.88 -15.22 -9.71
CA GLY A 461 -10.33 -15.04 -9.70
C GLY A 461 -10.99 -14.98 -11.09
N TYR A 462 -10.20 -15.18 -12.20
CA TYR A 462 -10.65 -15.16 -13.60
C TYR A 462 -9.97 -16.22 -14.45
#